data_5e44acd9a30337c24edf8699743059ef
#
_entry.id   5e44acd9a30337c24edf8699743059ef
#
_cell.length_a   1.000
_cell.length_b   1.000
_cell.length_c   1.000
_cell.angle_alpha   90.00
_cell.angle_beta   90.00
_cell.angle_gamma   90.00
#
_symmetry.space_group_name_H-M   'P 1'
#
loop_
_entity.id
_entity.type
_entity.pdbx_description
1 polymer ?
#
loop_
_entity_poly.entity_id
_entity_poly.type
_entity_poly.pdbx_seq_one_letter_code
_entity_poly.pdbx_strand_id
1 'polypeptide(L)'
;MDFLTVEALDKVRICMELLIEAGYMEWQGSLRETYNKYLHPDVLDYETKEMWDWVAENKVVNLFQFNTQVGLQAAKRIQPHSLVELATANSIMRLMVTDGEQPIDTYIRYKNDISEWYKCMRDDYHLTEEEIKVVEPYLLPVYGVGDTQEIVMELSMDKKIAGFSVAESNKLRKSIAKKNKELQQKMKQTFFEKGKKIGTSDNLLNYIWKEVVGKQLG
;
A
#
# COMPACT_ATOMS: atom_id res chain seq x y z
N MET A 1 -6.89 -24.23 5.76
CA MET A 1 -5.81 -23.45 5.11
C MET A 1 -6.17 -23.42 3.64
N ASP A 2 -6.31 -22.25 3.05
CA ASP A 2 -6.75 -22.10 1.67
C ASP A 2 -5.54 -21.80 0.79
N PHE A 3 -5.34 -22.59 -0.26
CA PHE A 3 -4.24 -22.39 -1.21
C PHE A 3 -4.82 -21.82 -2.49
N LEU A 4 -4.58 -20.53 -2.72
CA LEU A 4 -5.01 -19.89 -3.94
C LEU A 4 -4.03 -20.21 -5.08
N THR A 5 -4.56 -20.68 -6.20
CA THR A 5 -3.80 -20.87 -7.42
C THR A 5 -3.67 -19.55 -8.16
N VAL A 6 -2.47 -19.19 -8.58
CA VAL A 6 -2.19 -17.97 -9.34
C VAL A 6 -1.73 -18.35 -10.74
N GLU A 7 -2.56 -18.11 -11.76
CA GLU A 7 -2.26 -18.39 -13.17
C GLU A 7 -0.96 -17.76 -13.64
N ALA A 8 -0.59 -16.57 -13.11
CA ALA A 8 0.65 -15.91 -13.44
C ALA A 8 1.89 -16.76 -13.11
N LEU A 9 1.85 -17.56 -12.03
CA LEU A 9 2.94 -18.46 -11.66
C LEU A 9 3.08 -19.65 -12.64
N ASP A 10 1.98 -20.13 -13.21
CA ASP A 10 2.05 -21.13 -14.28
C ASP A 10 2.72 -20.59 -15.54
N LYS A 11 2.47 -19.33 -15.89
CA LYS A 11 3.17 -18.66 -17.00
C LYS A 11 4.66 -18.58 -16.74
N VAL A 12 5.08 -18.20 -15.52
CA VAL A 12 6.51 -18.20 -15.13
C VAL A 12 7.11 -19.59 -15.26
N ARG A 13 6.44 -20.64 -14.78
CA ARG A 13 6.89 -22.02 -14.91
C ARG A 13 7.09 -22.43 -16.37
N ILE A 14 6.09 -22.18 -17.23
CA ILE A 14 6.16 -22.49 -18.66
C ILE A 14 7.32 -21.76 -19.33
N CYS A 15 7.50 -20.46 -19.03
CA CYS A 15 8.62 -19.68 -19.56
C CYS A 15 9.97 -20.27 -19.13
N MET A 16 10.11 -20.71 -17.87
CA MET A 16 11.33 -21.37 -17.40
C MET A 16 11.61 -22.66 -18.18
N GLU A 17 10.59 -23.52 -18.36
CA GLU A 17 10.72 -24.77 -19.11
C GLU A 17 11.17 -24.53 -20.55
N LEU A 18 10.58 -23.53 -21.22
CA LEU A 18 10.98 -23.14 -22.59
C LEU A 18 12.42 -22.57 -22.64
N LEU A 19 12.82 -21.77 -21.65
CA LEU A 19 14.18 -21.23 -21.58
C LEU A 19 15.22 -22.33 -21.32
N ILE A 20 14.88 -23.33 -20.52
CA ILE A 20 15.74 -24.51 -20.28
C ILE A 20 15.88 -25.32 -21.58
N GLU A 21 14.77 -25.60 -22.26
CA GLU A 21 14.76 -26.36 -23.53
C GLU A 21 15.57 -25.63 -24.63
N ALA A 22 15.47 -24.31 -24.68
CA ALA A 22 16.22 -23.48 -25.64
C ALA A 22 17.69 -23.24 -25.24
N GLY A 23 18.15 -23.73 -24.08
CA GLY A 23 19.52 -23.58 -23.61
C GLY A 23 19.88 -22.21 -23.05
N TYR A 24 18.91 -21.33 -22.79
CA TYR A 24 19.12 -20.02 -22.17
C TYR A 24 19.14 -20.08 -20.64
N MET A 25 18.62 -21.15 -20.06
CA MET A 25 18.57 -21.39 -18.62
C MET A 25 19.06 -22.80 -18.30
N GLU A 26 20.01 -22.91 -17.38
CA GLU A 26 20.58 -24.20 -16.97
C GLU A 26 19.70 -24.86 -15.90
N TRP A 27 19.35 -26.14 -16.12
CA TRP A 27 18.60 -26.93 -15.14
C TRP A 27 19.43 -27.20 -13.88
N GLN A 28 18.86 -26.92 -12.70
CA GLN A 28 19.53 -27.05 -11.41
C GLN A 28 19.07 -28.28 -10.61
N GLY A 29 18.57 -29.34 -11.26
CA GLY A 29 18.11 -30.56 -10.59
C GLY A 29 16.60 -30.56 -10.24
N SER A 30 15.98 -29.39 -10.05
CA SER A 30 14.52 -29.23 -9.90
C SER A 30 14.06 -27.86 -10.39
N LEU A 31 12.76 -27.72 -10.68
CA LEU A 31 12.17 -26.41 -10.99
C LEU A 31 12.35 -25.41 -9.87
N ARG A 32 12.25 -25.84 -8.62
CA ARG A 32 12.43 -24.98 -7.44
C ARG A 32 13.88 -24.46 -7.36
N GLU A 33 14.87 -25.31 -7.53
CA GLU A 33 16.27 -24.91 -7.49
C GLU A 33 16.62 -24.00 -8.67
N THR A 34 16.08 -24.29 -9.85
CA THR A 34 16.23 -23.45 -11.02
C THR A 34 15.59 -22.08 -10.81
N TYR A 35 14.36 -22.02 -10.29
CA TYR A 35 13.69 -20.77 -9.89
C TYR A 35 14.53 -20.00 -8.87
N ASN A 36 14.99 -20.65 -7.81
CA ASN A 36 15.78 -20.02 -6.77
C ASN A 36 17.09 -19.41 -7.29
N LYS A 37 17.72 -20.04 -8.28
CA LYS A 37 18.95 -19.53 -8.89
C LYS A 37 18.72 -18.28 -9.74
N TYR A 38 17.61 -18.24 -10.49
CA TYR A 38 17.44 -17.23 -11.55
C TYR A 38 16.34 -16.20 -11.28
N LEU A 39 15.31 -16.56 -10.51
CA LEU A 39 14.10 -15.77 -10.39
C LEU A 39 13.65 -15.54 -8.93
N HIS A 40 14.43 -16.02 -7.94
CA HIS A 40 14.09 -15.74 -6.55
C HIS A 40 14.09 -14.21 -6.30
N PRO A 41 13.15 -13.67 -5.52
CA PRO A 41 13.11 -12.24 -5.21
C PRO A 41 14.44 -11.63 -4.75
N ASP A 42 15.24 -12.39 -4.00
CA ASP A 42 16.55 -11.92 -3.52
C ASP A 42 17.65 -11.92 -4.59
N VAL A 43 17.39 -12.49 -5.77
CA VAL A 43 18.34 -12.58 -6.89
C VAL A 43 18.03 -11.56 -7.98
N LEU A 44 16.75 -11.17 -8.09
CA LEU A 44 16.31 -10.23 -9.11
C LEU A 44 16.82 -8.82 -8.83
N ASP A 45 17.29 -8.16 -9.88
CA ASP A 45 17.63 -6.74 -9.84
C ASP A 45 16.37 -5.89 -10.09
N TYR A 46 15.87 -5.28 -9.01
CA TYR A 46 14.71 -4.38 -9.07
C TYR A 46 15.07 -2.92 -9.35
N GLU A 47 16.37 -2.60 -9.47
CA GLU A 47 16.85 -1.25 -9.81
C GLU A 47 16.99 -1.06 -11.33
N THR A 48 16.73 -2.09 -12.11
CA THR A 48 16.81 -2.03 -13.58
C THR A 48 15.79 -1.05 -14.15
N LYS A 49 16.26 0.10 -14.63
CA LYS A 49 15.42 1.18 -15.16
C LYS A 49 14.52 0.70 -16.31
N GLU A 50 15.04 -0.15 -17.21
CA GLU A 50 14.28 -0.66 -18.36
C GLU A 50 12.99 -1.38 -17.94
N MET A 51 13.01 -2.14 -16.85
CA MET A 51 11.83 -2.82 -16.32
C MET A 51 10.74 -1.81 -15.93
N TRP A 52 11.12 -0.73 -15.25
CA TRP A 52 10.18 0.32 -14.82
C TRP A 52 9.70 1.18 -15.98
N ASP A 53 10.57 1.45 -16.96
CA ASP A 53 10.18 2.13 -18.21
C ASP A 53 9.07 1.34 -18.93
N TRP A 54 9.17 0.01 -18.97
CA TRP A 54 8.11 -0.84 -19.54
C TRP A 54 6.79 -0.74 -18.77
N VAL A 55 6.86 -0.66 -17.45
CA VAL A 55 5.66 -0.45 -16.63
C VAL A 55 5.05 0.94 -16.92
N ALA A 56 5.86 1.99 -16.99
CA ALA A 56 5.43 3.34 -17.32
C ALA A 56 4.83 3.46 -18.73
N GLU A 57 5.37 2.71 -19.69
CA GLU A 57 4.85 2.60 -21.07
C GLU A 57 3.58 1.74 -21.18
N ASN A 58 3.05 1.28 -20.06
CA ASN A 58 1.85 0.45 -19.99
C ASN A 58 2.01 -0.96 -20.59
N LYS A 59 3.23 -1.49 -20.64
CA LYS A 59 3.54 -2.86 -21.07
C LYS A 59 3.35 -3.86 -19.93
N VAL A 60 2.18 -3.81 -19.27
CA VAL A 60 1.87 -4.56 -18.02
C VAL A 60 0.83 -5.66 -18.23
N VAL A 61 0.56 -6.04 -19.47
CA VAL A 61 -0.49 -7.04 -19.82
C VAL A 61 -0.29 -8.39 -19.11
N ASN A 62 0.94 -8.76 -18.80
CA ASN A 62 1.29 -9.98 -18.07
C ASN A 62 1.51 -9.76 -16.57
N LEU A 63 1.41 -8.52 -16.10
CA LEU A 63 1.58 -8.20 -14.69
C LEU A 63 0.28 -8.53 -13.93
N PHE A 64 0.39 -9.39 -12.92
CA PHE A 64 -0.77 -9.84 -12.14
C PHE A 64 -1.56 -8.67 -11.58
N GLN A 65 -2.88 -8.69 -11.75
CA GLN A 65 -3.85 -7.65 -11.38
C GLN A 65 -3.75 -6.33 -12.17
N PHE A 66 -2.67 -6.06 -12.90
CA PHE A 66 -2.55 -4.87 -13.75
C PHE A 66 -3.02 -5.10 -15.20
N ASN A 67 -3.37 -6.32 -15.57
CA ASN A 67 -3.98 -6.67 -16.86
C ASN A 67 -5.48 -6.32 -16.98
N THR A 68 -6.02 -5.59 -16.01
CA THR A 68 -7.39 -5.06 -16.02
C THR A 68 -7.39 -3.59 -16.44
N GLN A 69 -8.54 -3.06 -16.91
CA GLN A 69 -8.66 -1.65 -17.28
C GLN A 69 -8.25 -0.71 -16.12
N VAL A 70 -8.65 -1.02 -14.90
CA VAL A 70 -8.32 -0.23 -13.70
C VAL A 70 -6.82 -0.32 -13.40
N GLY A 71 -6.23 -1.52 -13.46
CA GLY A 71 -4.81 -1.73 -13.24
C GLY A 71 -3.93 -1.02 -14.28
N LEU A 72 -4.31 -1.11 -15.56
CA LEU A 72 -3.63 -0.40 -16.65
C LEU A 72 -3.64 1.12 -16.44
N GLN A 73 -4.78 1.69 -16.03
CA GLN A 73 -4.89 3.11 -15.73
C GLN A 73 -4.07 3.51 -14.50
N ALA A 74 -4.07 2.69 -13.45
CA ALA A 74 -3.27 2.94 -12.27
C ALA A 74 -1.76 2.93 -12.58
N ALA A 75 -1.27 1.93 -13.30
CA ALA A 75 0.13 1.85 -13.73
C ALA A 75 0.56 3.06 -14.57
N LYS A 76 -0.29 3.45 -15.55
CA LYS A 76 -0.04 4.60 -16.43
C LYS A 76 0.00 5.93 -15.66
N ARG A 77 -0.86 6.11 -14.67
CA ARG A 77 -0.96 7.36 -13.91
C ARG A 77 0.11 7.48 -12.84
N ILE A 78 0.36 6.39 -12.11
CA ILE A 78 1.30 6.37 -10.98
C ILE A 78 2.74 6.26 -11.49
N GLN A 79 2.98 5.57 -12.60
CA GLN A 79 4.31 5.31 -13.16
C GLN A 79 5.26 4.79 -12.06
N PRO A 80 5.03 3.61 -11.50
CA PRO A 80 5.83 3.09 -10.40
C PRO A 80 7.27 2.83 -10.86
N HIS A 81 8.24 3.15 -9.99
CA HIS A 81 9.68 2.96 -10.20
C HIS A 81 10.31 2.07 -9.12
N SER A 82 9.49 1.41 -8.30
CA SER A 82 9.92 0.47 -7.28
C SER A 82 8.83 -0.55 -6.97
N LEU A 83 9.20 -1.66 -6.31
CA LEU A 83 8.22 -2.65 -5.85
C LEU A 83 7.23 -2.05 -4.84
N VAL A 84 7.68 -1.14 -3.99
CA VAL A 84 6.81 -0.44 -3.03
C VAL A 84 5.76 0.37 -3.78
N GLU A 85 6.18 1.19 -4.74
CA GLU A 85 5.25 1.98 -5.56
C GLU A 85 4.30 1.11 -6.40
N LEU A 86 4.77 -0.03 -6.91
CA LEU A 86 3.92 -0.98 -7.62
C LEU A 86 2.89 -1.63 -6.69
N ALA A 87 3.30 -2.01 -5.47
CA ALA A 87 2.39 -2.55 -4.46
C ALA A 87 1.35 -1.50 -4.04
N THR A 88 1.78 -0.25 -3.81
CA THR A 88 0.88 0.87 -3.52
C THR A 88 -0.09 1.13 -4.69
N ALA A 89 0.38 1.11 -5.93
CA ALA A 89 -0.50 1.24 -7.09
C ALA A 89 -1.59 0.17 -7.12
N ASN A 90 -1.24 -1.08 -6.80
CA ASN A 90 -2.19 -2.19 -6.70
C ASN A 90 -3.21 -2.03 -5.57
N SER A 91 -2.82 -1.43 -4.46
CA SER A 91 -3.70 -1.16 -3.32
C SER A 91 -4.61 0.04 -3.60
N ILE A 92 -4.02 1.15 -4.03
CA ILE A 92 -4.69 2.45 -4.18
C ILE A 92 -5.74 2.45 -5.30
N MET A 93 -5.53 1.67 -6.37
CA MET A 93 -6.49 1.58 -7.49
C MET A 93 -7.87 1.06 -7.07
N ARG A 94 -7.97 0.47 -5.87
CA ARG A 94 -9.22 -0.05 -5.30
C ARG A 94 -9.86 0.89 -4.29
N LEU A 95 -9.15 1.95 -3.90
CA LEU A 95 -9.65 2.93 -2.97
C LEU A 95 -10.42 4.00 -3.74
N MET A 96 -11.62 4.28 -3.28
CA MET A 96 -12.47 5.35 -3.81
C MET A 96 -13.10 6.09 -2.64
N VAL A 97 -13.17 7.39 -2.72
CA VAL A 97 -13.89 8.21 -1.74
C VAL A 97 -15.10 8.88 -2.39
N THR A 98 -16.15 9.06 -1.62
CA THR A 98 -17.38 9.67 -2.10
C THR A 98 -17.23 11.18 -2.31
N ASP A 99 -16.44 11.82 -1.42
CA ASP A 99 -16.23 13.26 -1.41
C ASP A 99 -14.74 13.59 -1.33
N GLY A 100 -14.34 14.66 -2.00
CA GLY A 100 -12.96 15.15 -2.01
C GLY A 100 -12.05 14.50 -3.06
N GLU A 101 -10.76 14.75 -2.91
CA GLU A 101 -9.72 14.25 -3.81
C GLU A 101 -9.58 12.73 -3.68
N GLN A 102 -9.53 12.03 -4.82
CA GLN A 102 -9.36 10.58 -4.83
C GLN A 102 -7.97 10.18 -4.32
N PRO A 103 -7.84 9.03 -3.59
CA PRO A 103 -6.56 8.60 -3.03
C PRO A 103 -5.43 8.50 -4.07
N ILE A 104 -5.74 8.08 -5.29
CA ILE A 104 -4.76 8.02 -6.38
C ILE A 104 -4.26 9.41 -6.80
N ASP A 105 -5.13 10.43 -6.80
CA ASP A 105 -4.75 11.80 -7.15
C ASP A 105 -3.88 12.43 -6.06
N THR A 106 -4.26 12.24 -4.81
CA THR A 106 -3.46 12.64 -3.64
C THR A 106 -2.09 11.98 -3.67
N TYR A 107 -2.01 10.68 -3.95
CA TYR A 107 -0.76 9.95 -4.05
C TYR A 107 0.16 10.50 -5.13
N ILE A 108 -0.36 10.72 -6.34
CA ILE A 108 0.41 11.27 -7.46
C ILE A 108 0.92 12.68 -7.13
N ARG A 109 0.09 13.51 -6.52
CA ARG A 109 0.45 14.86 -6.10
C ARG A 109 1.60 14.84 -5.10
N TYR A 110 1.51 14.03 -4.05
CA TYR A 110 2.55 13.92 -3.02
C TYR A 110 3.82 13.21 -3.53
N LYS A 111 3.69 12.25 -4.45
CA LYS A 111 4.84 11.62 -5.11
C LYS A 111 5.63 12.63 -5.95
N ASN A 112 4.94 13.53 -6.63
CA ASN A 112 5.59 14.58 -7.44
C ASN A 112 6.20 15.69 -6.59
N ASP A 113 5.56 16.04 -5.48
CA ASP A 113 6.06 17.02 -4.51
C ASP A 113 5.67 16.62 -3.09
N ILE A 114 6.58 15.94 -2.41
CA ILE A 114 6.37 15.50 -1.02
C ILE A 114 6.15 16.66 -0.05
N SER A 115 6.58 17.88 -0.41
CA SER A 115 6.36 19.06 0.43
C SER A 115 4.87 19.39 0.59
N GLU A 116 4.03 19.00 -0.36
CA GLU A 116 2.58 19.16 -0.28
C GLU A 116 1.96 18.31 0.85
N TRP A 117 2.49 17.10 1.09
CA TRP A 117 2.08 16.29 2.22
C TRP A 117 2.45 16.95 3.57
N TYR A 118 3.67 17.47 3.68
CA TYR A 118 4.10 18.19 4.89
C TYR A 118 3.29 19.48 5.10
N LYS A 119 2.94 20.21 4.04
CA LYS A 119 2.05 21.38 4.14
C LYS A 119 0.67 20.97 4.67
N CYS A 120 0.07 19.91 4.13
CA CYS A 120 -1.21 19.41 4.62
C CYS A 120 -1.15 19.13 6.13
N MET A 121 -0.11 18.45 6.62
CA MET A 121 0.04 18.19 8.06
C MET A 121 0.21 19.47 8.89
N ARG A 122 1.00 20.45 8.42
CA ARG A 122 1.28 21.68 9.16
C ARG A 122 0.15 22.69 9.05
N ASP A 123 -0.32 22.96 7.84
CA ASP A 123 -1.21 24.09 7.56
C ASP A 123 -2.68 23.70 7.75
N ASP A 124 -3.10 22.51 7.31
CA ASP A 124 -4.49 22.08 7.38
C ASP A 124 -4.81 21.41 8.73
N TYR A 125 -3.86 20.63 9.28
CA TYR A 125 -4.06 19.88 10.52
C TYR A 125 -3.30 20.45 11.73
N HIS A 126 -2.42 21.44 11.55
CA HIS A 126 -1.64 22.11 12.60
C HIS A 126 -0.83 21.12 13.45
N LEU A 127 -0.25 20.07 12.81
CA LEU A 127 0.61 19.14 13.50
C LEU A 127 1.95 19.77 13.86
N THR A 128 2.44 19.44 15.04
CA THR A 128 3.81 19.79 15.47
C THR A 128 4.83 18.90 14.76
N GLU A 129 6.11 19.31 14.76
CA GLU A 129 7.19 18.50 14.16
C GLU A 129 7.38 17.15 14.89
N GLU A 130 7.10 17.09 16.18
CA GLU A 130 7.11 15.85 16.96
C GLU A 130 5.99 14.91 16.52
N GLU A 131 4.80 15.42 16.24
CA GLU A 131 3.67 14.63 15.75
C GLU A 131 3.88 14.13 14.32
N ILE A 132 4.46 14.97 13.46
CA ILE A 132 4.85 14.58 12.10
C ILE A 132 5.81 13.40 12.15
N LYS A 133 6.85 13.44 12.99
CA LYS A 133 7.79 12.33 13.19
C LYS A 133 7.16 11.02 13.68
N VAL A 134 5.98 11.08 14.30
CA VAL A 134 5.24 9.86 14.71
C VAL A 134 4.63 9.16 13.50
N VAL A 135 4.13 9.90 12.52
CA VAL A 135 3.45 9.33 11.35
C VAL A 135 4.38 9.05 10.16
N GLU A 136 5.50 9.76 10.07
CA GLU A 136 6.48 9.59 8.98
C GLU A 136 6.90 8.13 8.73
N PRO A 137 7.28 7.32 9.74
CA PRO A 137 7.75 5.95 9.50
C PRO A 137 6.71 5.06 8.79
N TYR A 138 5.44 5.36 8.97
CA TYR A 138 4.33 4.60 8.40
C TYR A 138 3.92 5.11 7.02
N LEU A 139 3.92 6.43 6.84
CA LEU A 139 3.29 7.07 5.69
C LEU A 139 4.28 7.61 4.64
N LEU A 140 5.50 7.97 5.03
CA LEU A 140 6.48 8.48 4.08
C LEU A 140 6.83 7.48 2.97
N PRO A 141 6.98 6.17 3.24
CA PRO A 141 7.24 5.18 2.19
C PRO A 141 6.14 5.06 1.13
N VAL A 142 4.93 5.50 1.46
CA VAL A 142 3.74 5.49 0.60
C VAL A 142 3.25 6.91 0.27
N TYR A 143 4.17 7.87 0.28
CA TYR A 143 3.93 9.29 -0.02
C TYR A 143 2.71 9.87 0.72
N GLY A 144 2.60 9.59 2.01
CA GLY A 144 1.55 10.17 2.87
C GLY A 144 0.15 9.56 2.72
N VAL A 145 -0.06 8.61 1.83
CA VAL A 145 -1.37 7.99 1.59
C VAL A 145 -1.41 6.59 2.18
N GLY A 146 -2.20 6.39 3.23
CA GLY A 146 -2.41 5.06 3.80
C GLY A 146 -3.14 4.15 2.81
N ASP A 147 -2.40 3.32 2.12
CA ASP A 147 -2.88 2.48 1.01
C ASP A 147 -3.40 1.12 1.44
N THR A 148 -3.05 0.66 2.64
CA THR A 148 -3.41 -0.67 3.15
C THR A 148 -4.09 -0.61 4.51
N GLN A 149 -4.86 -1.67 4.84
CA GLN A 149 -5.49 -1.82 6.16
C GLN A 149 -4.44 -2.09 7.25
N GLU A 150 -3.29 -2.62 6.88
CA GLU A 150 -2.15 -2.88 7.76
C GLU A 150 -1.60 -1.55 8.33
N ILE A 151 -1.41 -0.53 7.50
CA ILE A 151 -1.00 0.81 7.95
C ILE A 151 -2.01 1.39 8.95
N VAL A 152 -3.31 1.22 8.71
CA VAL A 152 -4.34 1.65 9.67
C VAL A 152 -4.21 0.91 11.00
N MET A 153 -3.92 -0.39 10.96
CA MET A 153 -3.71 -1.17 12.17
C MET A 153 -2.47 -0.70 12.93
N GLU A 154 -1.35 -0.54 12.24
CA GLU A 154 -0.07 -0.11 12.82
C GLU A 154 -0.19 1.26 13.48
N LEU A 155 -0.74 2.25 12.78
CA LEU A 155 -0.99 3.59 13.32
C LEU A 155 -1.92 3.54 14.55
N SER A 156 -2.99 2.74 14.50
CA SER A 156 -3.91 2.64 15.64
C SER A 156 -3.28 1.97 16.87
N MET A 157 -2.32 1.06 16.67
CA MET A 157 -1.60 0.36 17.75
C MET A 157 -0.45 1.18 18.33
N ASP A 158 0.05 2.18 17.63
CA ASP A 158 1.16 3.01 18.12
C ASP A 158 0.78 3.67 19.44
N LYS A 159 1.68 3.52 20.45
CA LYS A 159 1.49 4.02 21.80
C LYS A 159 1.49 5.56 21.91
N LYS A 160 1.96 6.25 20.87
CA LYS A 160 1.92 7.71 20.78
C LYS A 160 0.68 8.22 20.04
N ILE A 161 -0.16 7.31 19.51
CA ILE A 161 -1.37 7.65 18.74
C ILE A 161 -2.63 7.25 19.52
N ALA A 162 -2.97 5.96 19.56
CA ALA A 162 -4.16 5.47 20.27
C ALA A 162 -3.90 4.24 21.14
N GLY A 163 -2.78 3.55 20.95
CA GLY A 163 -2.38 2.39 21.75
C GLY A 163 -3.41 1.26 21.72
N PHE A 164 -4.00 1.00 20.55
CA PHE A 164 -4.92 -0.13 20.38
C PHE A 164 -4.19 -1.45 20.65
N SER A 165 -4.89 -2.38 21.26
CA SER A 165 -4.48 -3.79 21.23
C SER A 165 -4.66 -4.37 19.83
N VAL A 166 -3.99 -5.50 19.54
CA VAL A 166 -4.18 -6.24 18.29
C VAL A 166 -5.66 -6.59 18.04
N ALA A 167 -6.41 -6.90 19.11
CA ALA A 167 -7.83 -7.22 18.98
C ALA A 167 -8.67 -6.01 18.58
N GLU A 168 -8.36 -4.82 19.11
CA GLU A 168 -9.05 -3.57 18.77
C GLU A 168 -8.70 -3.12 17.35
N SER A 169 -7.42 -3.15 16.95
CA SER A 169 -7.00 -2.81 15.60
C SER A 169 -7.61 -3.76 14.55
N ASN A 170 -7.72 -5.06 14.85
CA ASN A 170 -8.45 -6.01 14.02
C ASN A 170 -9.95 -5.71 13.90
N LYS A 171 -10.58 -5.20 14.96
CA LYS A 171 -12.00 -4.75 14.89
C LYS A 171 -12.11 -3.54 13.96
N LEU A 172 -11.19 -2.59 14.06
CA LEU A 172 -11.14 -1.44 13.16
C LEU A 172 -10.98 -1.91 11.70
N ARG A 173 -9.99 -2.76 11.41
CA ARG A 173 -9.79 -3.35 10.09
C ARG A 173 -11.03 -4.06 9.56
N LYS A 174 -11.68 -4.89 10.39
CA LYS A 174 -12.93 -5.58 10.02
C LYS A 174 -14.07 -4.61 9.72
N SER A 175 -14.14 -3.48 10.43
CA SER A 175 -15.17 -2.46 10.19
C SER A 175 -15.01 -1.81 8.82
N ILE A 176 -13.75 -1.59 8.40
CA ILE A 176 -13.40 -1.08 7.07
C ILE A 176 -13.76 -2.13 6.00
N ALA A 177 -13.20 -3.33 6.12
CA ALA A 177 -13.37 -4.40 5.13
C ALA A 177 -14.84 -4.79 4.89
N LYS A 178 -15.67 -4.75 5.93
CA LYS A 178 -17.10 -5.10 5.86
C LYS A 178 -18.00 -3.89 5.62
N LYS A 179 -17.45 -2.68 5.50
CA LYS A 179 -18.19 -1.40 5.38
C LYS A 179 -19.29 -1.25 6.46
N ASN A 180 -19.01 -1.71 7.69
CA ASN A 180 -19.95 -1.68 8.80
C ASN A 180 -19.89 -0.31 9.48
N LYS A 181 -20.82 0.59 9.11
CA LYS A 181 -20.87 1.99 9.60
C LYS A 181 -21.04 2.10 11.11
N GLU A 182 -21.84 1.23 11.74
CA GLU A 182 -22.04 1.25 13.19
C GLU A 182 -20.74 0.89 13.92
N LEU A 183 -20.08 -0.18 13.49
CA LEU A 183 -18.79 -0.56 14.06
C LEU A 183 -17.70 0.48 13.78
N GLN A 184 -17.69 1.11 12.60
CA GLN A 184 -16.78 2.21 12.29
C GLN A 184 -16.96 3.37 13.26
N GLN A 185 -18.21 3.78 13.52
CA GLN A 185 -18.50 4.86 14.48
C GLN A 185 -18.03 4.51 15.90
N LYS A 186 -18.27 3.29 16.35
CA LYS A 186 -17.79 2.80 17.64
C LYS A 186 -16.25 2.79 17.72
N MET A 187 -15.60 2.32 16.66
CA MET A 187 -14.14 2.29 16.62
C MET A 187 -13.54 3.69 16.57
N LYS A 188 -14.19 4.65 15.87
CA LYS A 188 -13.82 6.06 15.90
C LYS A 188 -13.84 6.61 17.33
N GLN A 189 -14.94 6.41 18.02
CA GLN A 189 -15.06 6.88 19.41
C GLN A 189 -13.95 6.29 20.29
N THR A 190 -13.75 4.96 20.21
CA THR A 190 -12.68 4.28 20.97
C THR A 190 -11.29 4.82 20.63
N PHE A 191 -11.01 5.10 19.35
CA PHE A 191 -9.72 5.63 18.88
C PHE A 191 -9.45 7.01 19.51
N PHE A 192 -10.43 7.91 19.46
CA PHE A 192 -10.29 9.24 20.05
C PHE A 192 -10.21 9.21 21.59
N GLU A 193 -11.03 8.41 22.26
CA GLU A 193 -10.99 8.27 23.72
C GLU A 193 -9.62 7.75 24.21
N LYS A 194 -9.10 6.72 23.57
CA LYS A 194 -7.80 6.14 23.94
C LYS A 194 -6.64 7.08 23.63
N GLY A 195 -6.65 7.72 22.46
CA GLY A 195 -5.62 8.69 22.09
C GLY A 195 -5.57 9.86 23.07
N LYS A 196 -6.72 10.46 23.40
CA LYS A 196 -6.81 11.52 24.40
C LYS A 196 -6.32 11.08 25.78
N LYS A 197 -6.65 9.86 26.20
CA LYS A 197 -6.22 9.32 27.50
C LYS A 197 -4.69 9.22 27.62
N ILE A 198 -3.99 9.00 26.54
CA ILE A 198 -2.51 8.94 26.51
C ILE A 198 -1.85 10.27 26.16
N GLY A 199 -2.63 11.34 25.96
CA GLY A 199 -2.14 12.69 25.71
C GLY A 199 -1.94 13.05 24.24
N THR A 200 -2.43 12.24 23.30
CA THR A 200 -2.39 12.54 21.86
C THR A 200 -3.32 13.72 21.54
N SER A 201 -2.83 14.67 20.73
CA SER A 201 -3.62 15.84 20.37
C SER A 201 -4.83 15.50 19.51
N ASP A 202 -5.85 16.34 19.57
CA ASP A 202 -7.00 16.24 18.67
C ASP A 202 -6.60 16.43 17.20
N ASN A 203 -5.58 17.22 16.94
CA ASN A 203 -5.06 17.46 15.58
C ASN A 203 -4.50 16.19 14.97
N LEU A 204 -3.61 15.47 15.67
CA LEU A 204 -3.03 14.23 15.20
C LEU A 204 -4.10 13.13 15.03
N LEU A 205 -5.01 12.99 16.00
CA LEU A 205 -6.11 12.03 15.91
C LEU A 205 -7.04 12.32 14.72
N ASN A 206 -7.36 13.59 14.47
CA ASN A 206 -8.17 14.00 13.33
C ASN A 206 -7.47 13.76 12.00
N TYR A 207 -6.17 14.08 11.92
CA TYR A 207 -5.37 13.82 10.71
C TYR A 207 -5.42 12.33 10.35
N ILE A 208 -5.04 11.45 11.28
CA ILE A 208 -5.03 10.00 11.02
C ILE A 208 -6.43 9.50 10.67
N TRP A 209 -7.45 9.97 11.40
CA TRP A 209 -8.80 9.49 11.13
C TRP A 209 -9.35 9.95 9.78
N LYS A 210 -9.08 11.17 9.36
CA LYS A 210 -9.60 11.71 8.09
C LYS A 210 -8.78 11.29 6.89
N GLU A 211 -7.45 11.45 6.97
CA GLU A 211 -6.58 11.26 5.81
C GLU A 211 -6.13 9.81 5.60
N VAL A 212 -6.14 8.99 6.67
CA VAL A 212 -5.73 7.59 6.54
C VAL A 212 -6.94 6.66 6.64
N VAL A 213 -7.61 6.62 7.80
CA VAL A 213 -8.75 5.72 8.01
C VAL A 213 -9.91 6.07 7.08
N GLY A 214 -10.27 7.35 6.98
CA GLY A 214 -11.39 7.85 6.16
C GLY A 214 -11.26 7.52 4.69
N LYS A 215 -10.06 7.59 4.14
CA LYS A 215 -9.79 7.26 2.73
C LYS A 215 -9.98 5.77 2.41
N GLN A 216 -10.04 4.91 3.42
CA GLN A 216 -10.30 3.48 3.25
C GLN A 216 -11.75 3.08 3.56
N LEU A 217 -12.55 4.00 4.09
CA LEU A 217 -13.97 3.74 4.44
C LEU A 217 -14.91 3.74 3.22
N GLY A 218 -14.52 4.29 2.09
CA GLY A 218 -15.10 4.50 0.77
C GLY A 218 -16.39 3.89 0.34
#